data_61d2aff996116ff49b03345024991376
#
_entry.id   61d2aff996116ff49b03345024991376
#
_cell.length_a   1.000
_cell.length_b   1.000
_cell.length_c   1.000
_cell.angle_alpha   90.00
_cell.angle_beta   90.00
_cell.angle_gamma   90.00
#
_symmetry.space_group_name_H-M   'P 1'
#
loop_
_entity.id
_entity.type
_entity.pdbx_description
1 polymer ?
#
loop_
_entity_poly.entity_id
_entity_poly.type
_entity_poly.pdbx_seq_one_letter_code
_entity_poly.pdbx_strand_id
1 'polypeptide(L)'
;MTTILGLTCISEQLKDKDKKEYSFRTMTRKRFNDLCNNEGRDEAIKELSNRILHNVVVTESIVYHCAKSNIGHYRLSSALFPLVTDETLEISLDELPDIQQIQEELKQVGDTAREYGISMGSHPDQFNVLASTNPDAVRRTIGELNMQASVLDMIGLPQDHTAPMNIHINYTPKMDETFEIV
;
A
#
# COMPACT_ATOMS: atom_id res chain seq x y z
N MET A 1 22.78 -15.68 14.51
CA MET A 1 21.64 -15.01 13.83
C MET A 1 22.13 -13.64 13.36
N THR A 2 22.01 -13.34 12.10
CA THR A 2 22.34 -12.01 11.58
C THR A 2 21.10 -11.13 11.72
N THR A 3 21.22 -9.98 12.37
CA THR A 3 20.14 -9.01 12.50
C THR A 3 19.94 -8.32 11.14
N ILE A 4 18.70 -8.32 10.62
CA ILE A 4 18.34 -7.62 9.40
C ILE A 4 17.63 -6.33 9.80
N LEU A 5 18.11 -5.20 9.28
CA LEU A 5 17.41 -3.92 9.41
C LEU A 5 16.27 -3.84 8.41
N GLY A 6 15.13 -3.28 8.84
CA GLY A 6 13.97 -3.02 8.00
C GLY A 6 13.63 -1.53 7.94
N LEU A 7 13.16 -1.07 6.78
CA LEU A 7 12.57 0.24 6.57
C LEU A 7 11.05 0.11 6.45
N THR A 8 10.31 1.05 7.03
CA THR A 8 8.85 1.06 6.97
C THR A 8 8.33 2.30 6.27
N CYS A 9 7.43 2.09 5.32
CA CYS A 9 6.63 3.10 4.62
C CYS A 9 7.43 4.11 3.81
N ILE A 10 8.19 5.01 4.43
CA ILE A 10 8.85 6.14 3.78
C ILE A 10 10.33 6.23 4.17
N SER A 11 11.14 6.80 3.27
CA SER A 11 12.54 7.13 3.56
C SER A 11 12.69 8.64 3.73
N GLU A 12 12.94 9.08 4.96
CA GLU A 12 13.20 10.51 5.23
C GLU A 12 14.47 10.99 4.50
N GLN A 13 15.49 10.13 4.37
CA GLN A 13 16.71 10.47 3.63
C GLN A 13 16.46 10.76 2.15
N LEU A 14 15.52 10.06 1.50
CA LEU A 14 15.13 10.37 0.13
C LEU A 14 14.32 11.65 0.07
N LYS A 15 13.38 11.86 1.00
CA LYS A 15 12.57 13.09 1.09
C LYS A 15 13.42 14.33 1.35
N ASP A 16 14.49 14.21 2.10
CA ASP A 16 15.45 15.31 2.33
C ASP A 16 16.19 15.71 1.04
N LYS A 17 16.36 14.78 0.08
CA LYS A 17 16.95 15.08 -1.24
C LYS A 17 15.97 15.83 -2.14
N ASP A 18 14.76 15.32 -2.29
CA ASP A 18 13.65 15.97 -2.99
C ASP A 18 12.31 15.51 -2.43
N LYS A 19 11.68 16.40 -1.67
CA LYS A 19 10.40 16.12 -1.02
C LYS A 19 9.27 15.89 -2.03
N LYS A 20 9.27 16.57 -3.18
CA LYS A 20 8.20 16.42 -4.19
C LYS A 20 8.32 15.11 -4.93
N GLU A 21 9.55 14.68 -5.19
CA GLU A 21 9.85 13.44 -5.90
C GLU A 21 9.60 12.22 -5.03
N TYR A 22 10.03 12.21 -3.75
CA TYR A 22 10.02 11.02 -2.91
C TYR A 22 8.92 10.97 -1.83
N SER A 23 7.92 11.85 -1.90
CA SER A 23 6.75 11.74 -1.02
C SER A 23 5.60 11.03 -1.71
N PHE A 24 4.93 10.14 -0.97
CA PHE A 24 3.66 9.55 -1.44
C PHE A 24 2.60 10.64 -1.64
N ARG A 25 1.85 10.53 -2.72
CA ARG A 25 0.74 11.41 -3.07
C ARG A 25 -0.57 10.75 -2.66
N THR A 26 -1.17 11.24 -1.60
CA THR A 26 -2.49 10.80 -1.15
C THR A 26 -3.60 11.62 -1.82
N MET A 27 -4.83 11.12 -1.80
CA MET A 27 -6.02 11.84 -2.21
C MET A 27 -7.10 11.68 -1.14
N THR A 28 -7.79 12.76 -0.80
CA THR A 28 -8.94 12.70 0.09
C THR A 28 -10.22 12.46 -0.71
N ARG A 29 -11.22 11.81 -0.10
CA ARG A 29 -12.56 11.65 -0.70
C ARG A 29 -13.15 12.99 -1.15
N LYS A 30 -12.98 14.03 -0.31
CA LYS A 30 -13.42 15.39 -0.66
C LYS A 30 -12.80 15.86 -1.97
N ARG A 31 -11.47 15.75 -2.12
CA ARG A 31 -10.78 16.17 -3.35
C ARG A 31 -11.25 15.38 -4.58
N PHE A 32 -11.44 14.07 -4.44
CA PHE A 32 -11.96 13.23 -5.52
C PHE A 32 -13.36 13.69 -5.94
N ASN A 33 -14.28 13.89 -4.97
CA ASN A 33 -15.64 14.36 -5.25
C ASN A 33 -15.67 15.77 -5.85
N ASP A 34 -14.81 16.68 -5.37
CA ASP A 34 -14.70 18.03 -5.93
C ASP A 34 -14.27 17.98 -7.40
N LEU A 35 -13.34 17.08 -7.78
CA LEU A 35 -12.95 16.86 -9.17
C LEU A 35 -14.09 16.28 -10.00
N CYS A 36 -14.77 15.24 -9.50
CA CYS A 36 -15.93 14.66 -10.18
C CYS A 36 -16.99 15.71 -10.49
N ASN A 37 -17.27 16.61 -9.54
CA ASN A 37 -18.30 17.64 -9.71
C ASN A 37 -17.88 18.76 -10.67
N ASN A 38 -16.61 19.12 -10.73
CA ASN A 38 -16.12 20.24 -11.51
C ASN A 38 -15.63 19.84 -12.90
N GLU A 39 -15.03 18.65 -13.04
CA GLU A 39 -14.29 18.23 -14.24
C GLU A 39 -14.74 16.87 -14.78
N GLY A 40 -15.58 16.15 -14.01
CA GLY A 40 -16.07 14.81 -14.36
C GLY A 40 -15.27 13.67 -13.69
N ARG A 41 -15.90 12.48 -13.65
CA ARG A 41 -15.30 11.27 -13.03
C ARG A 41 -13.99 10.86 -13.71
N ASP A 42 -13.93 10.97 -15.06
CA ASP A 42 -12.74 10.54 -15.81
C ASP A 42 -11.48 11.33 -15.41
N GLU A 43 -11.61 12.65 -15.21
CA GLU A 43 -10.47 13.47 -14.73
C GLU A 43 -10.13 13.18 -13.26
N ALA A 44 -11.10 12.86 -12.41
CA ALA A 44 -10.84 12.44 -11.05
C ALA A 44 -10.08 11.10 -10.99
N ILE A 45 -10.49 10.13 -11.82
CA ILE A 45 -9.81 8.82 -11.96
C ILE A 45 -8.41 8.98 -12.53
N LYS A 46 -8.23 9.83 -13.54
CA LYS A 46 -6.92 10.11 -14.12
C LYS A 46 -5.95 10.75 -13.11
N GLU A 47 -6.43 11.72 -12.34
CA GLU A 47 -5.61 12.32 -11.26
C GLU A 47 -5.26 11.28 -10.18
N LEU A 48 -6.18 10.38 -9.83
CA LEU A 48 -5.92 9.28 -8.91
C LEU A 48 -4.89 8.30 -9.47
N SER A 49 -5.04 7.90 -10.74
CA SER A 49 -4.11 7.02 -11.46
C SER A 49 -2.68 7.58 -11.46
N ASN A 50 -2.52 8.86 -11.80
CA ASN A 50 -1.23 9.55 -11.77
C ASN A 50 -0.59 9.53 -10.36
N ARG A 51 -1.39 9.63 -9.30
CA ARG A 51 -0.87 9.56 -7.92
C ARG A 51 -0.43 8.17 -7.55
N ILE A 52 -1.20 7.15 -7.92
CA ILE A 52 -0.85 5.74 -7.70
C ILE A 52 0.45 5.41 -8.45
N LEU A 53 0.54 5.74 -9.72
CA LEU A 53 1.74 5.52 -10.52
C LEU A 53 2.98 6.19 -9.88
N HIS A 54 2.86 7.45 -9.49
CA HIS A 54 3.92 8.14 -8.76
C HIS A 54 4.32 7.40 -7.47
N ASN A 55 3.36 6.93 -6.70
CA ASN A 55 3.63 6.21 -5.45
C ASN A 55 4.38 4.89 -5.69
N VAL A 56 4.07 4.20 -6.78
CA VAL A 56 4.77 2.96 -7.17
C VAL A 56 6.22 3.26 -7.55
N VAL A 57 6.48 4.31 -8.33
CA VAL A 57 7.85 4.77 -8.68
C VAL A 57 8.64 5.17 -7.42
N VAL A 58 8.00 5.86 -6.48
CA VAL A 58 8.62 6.18 -5.17
C VAL A 58 8.96 4.90 -4.42
N THR A 59 8.09 3.89 -4.47
CA THR A 59 8.33 2.60 -3.81
C THR A 59 9.56 1.90 -4.38
N GLU A 60 9.73 1.88 -5.70
CA GLU A 60 10.95 1.35 -6.34
C GLU A 60 12.20 2.08 -5.87
N SER A 61 12.16 3.41 -5.84
CA SER A 61 13.27 4.23 -5.35
C SER A 61 13.63 3.92 -3.90
N ILE A 62 12.62 3.63 -3.05
CA ILE A 62 12.84 3.23 -1.65
C ILE A 62 13.49 1.84 -1.58
N VAL A 63 13.03 0.87 -2.37
CA VAL A 63 13.64 -0.47 -2.41
C VAL A 63 15.08 -0.40 -2.86
N TYR A 64 15.38 0.37 -3.90
CA TYR A 64 16.75 0.61 -4.34
C TYR A 64 17.61 1.30 -3.27
N HIS A 65 17.03 2.28 -2.56
CA HIS A 65 17.69 2.92 -1.41
C HIS A 65 18.01 1.91 -0.29
N CYS A 66 17.09 0.99 0.03
CA CYS A 66 17.33 -0.09 0.99
C CYS A 66 18.55 -0.91 0.58
N ALA A 67 18.63 -1.32 -0.69
CA ALA A 67 19.77 -2.06 -1.23
C ALA A 67 21.11 -1.34 -1.03
N LYS A 68 21.14 -0.03 -1.29
CA LYS A 68 22.36 0.80 -1.13
C LYS A 68 22.71 1.13 0.34
N SER A 69 21.75 0.96 1.25
CA SER A 69 21.91 1.30 2.68
C SER A 69 22.05 0.08 3.58
N ASN A 70 22.26 -1.12 3.01
CA ASN A 70 22.33 -2.39 3.75
C ASN A 70 21.08 -2.67 4.62
N ILE A 71 19.91 -2.32 4.09
CA ILE A 71 18.59 -2.59 4.68
C ILE A 71 18.01 -3.79 3.94
N GLY A 72 17.74 -4.88 4.65
CA GLY A 72 17.34 -6.16 4.04
C GLY A 72 15.83 -6.41 4.03
N HIS A 73 15.01 -5.48 4.57
CA HIS A 73 13.55 -5.60 4.57
C HIS A 73 12.88 -4.27 4.31
N TYR A 74 11.84 -4.26 3.46
CA TYR A 74 11.00 -3.09 3.25
C TYR A 74 9.53 -3.43 3.48
N ARG A 75 8.87 -2.65 4.31
CA ARG A 75 7.44 -2.73 4.56
C ARG A 75 6.69 -1.67 3.77
N LEU A 76 5.86 -2.10 2.81
CA LEU A 76 5.05 -1.25 1.95
C LEU A 76 4.17 -0.27 2.74
N SER A 77 3.98 0.91 2.18
CA SER A 77 3.07 1.92 2.71
C SER A 77 1.62 1.57 2.38
N SER A 78 0.72 1.71 3.35
CA SER A 78 -0.74 1.66 3.12
C SER A 78 -1.25 2.79 2.21
N ALA A 79 -0.46 3.86 2.03
CA ALA A 79 -0.79 4.99 1.16
C ALA A 79 -0.48 4.74 -0.34
N LEU A 80 -0.05 3.52 -0.72
CA LEU A 80 0.36 3.21 -2.09
C LEU A 80 -0.80 3.38 -3.09
N PHE A 81 -2.00 2.89 -2.74
CA PHE A 81 -3.21 2.97 -3.54
C PHE A 81 -4.31 3.76 -2.80
N PRO A 82 -4.24 5.10 -2.76
CA PRO A 82 -5.23 5.90 -2.05
C PRO A 82 -6.62 5.74 -2.65
N LEU A 83 -7.66 5.69 -1.80
CA LEU A 83 -9.09 5.64 -2.14
C LEU A 83 -9.60 4.39 -2.88
N VAL A 84 -8.74 3.49 -3.35
CA VAL A 84 -9.18 2.33 -4.17
C VAL A 84 -10.10 1.39 -3.37
N THR A 85 -9.93 1.33 -2.04
CA THR A 85 -10.76 0.52 -1.15
C THR A 85 -11.95 1.27 -0.55
N ASP A 86 -12.19 2.52 -0.97
CA ASP A 86 -13.33 3.32 -0.51
C ASP A 86 -14.62 2.84 -1.19
N GLU A 87 -15.42 2.05 -0.48
CA GLU A 87 -16.68 1.46 -0.97
C GLU A 87 -17.68 2.50 -1.50
N THR A 88 -17.59 3.76 -1.06
CA THR A 88 -18.50 4.82 -1.50
C THR A 88 -18.15 5.43 -2.85
N LEU A 89 -16.92 5.20 -3.31
CA LEU A 89 -16.42 5.72 -4.60
C LEU A 89 -16.48 4.67 -5.70
N GLU A 90 -16.61 3.38 -5.33
CA GLU A 90 -16.73 2.25 -6.26
C GLU A 90 -15.66 2.28 -7.36
N ILE A 91 -14.39 2.50 -6.96
CA ILE A 91 -13.27 2.59 -7.90
C ILE A 91 -12.78 1.19 -8.22
N SER A 92 -12.78 0.83 -9.51
CA SER A 92 -12.12 -0.39 -10.01
C SER A 92 -10.71 -0.06 -10.50
N LEU A 93 -9.77 -0.99 -10.31
CA LEU A 93 -8.42 -0.85 -10.87
C LEU A 93 -8.43 -0.74 -12.40
N ASP A 94 -9.39 -1.39 -13.06
CA ASP A 94 -9.54 -1.35 -14.53
C ASP A 94 -9.98 0.01 -15.06
N GLU A 95 -10.52 0.91 -14.20
CA GLU A 95 -10.84 2.29 -14.57
C GLU A 95 -9.59 3.19 -14.63
N LEU A 96 -8.46 2.76 -14.03
CA LEU A 96 -7.23 3.55 -14.02
C LEU A 96 -6.60 3.57 -15.42
N PRO A 97 -6.43 4.73 -16.07
CA PRO A 97 -5.88 4.78 -17.43
C PRO A 97 -4.43 4.27 -17.50
N ASP A 98 -3.69 4.36 -16.40
CA ASP A 98 -2.29 3.94 -16.33
C ASP A 98 -2.13 2.52 -15.71
N ILE A 99 -3.18 1.71 -15.62
CA ILE A 99 -3.14 0.42 -14.90
C ILE A 99 -2.05 -0.52 -15.42
N GLN A 100 -1.84 -0.58 -16.72
CA GLN A 100 -0.80 -1.42 -17.31
C GLN A 100 0.59 -0.95 -16.86
N GLN A 101 0.85 0.34 -16.93
CA GLN A 101 2.12 0.91 -16.48
C GLN A 101 2.30 0.72 -14.96
N ILE A 102 1.25 0.90 -14.15
CA ILE A 102 1.27 0.63 -12.71
C ILE A 102 1.68 -0.82 -12.41
N GLN A 103 1.14 -1.78 -13.16
CA GLN A 103 1.48 -3.20 -13.01
C GLN A 103 2.93 -3.50 -13.44
N GLU A 104 3.41 -2.88 -14.52
CA GLU A 104 4.80 -3.00 -14.97
C GLU A 104 5.78 -2.44 -13.94
N GLU A 105 5.49 -1.27 -13.38
CA GLU A 105 6.32 -0.65 -12.32
C GLU A 105 6.29 -1.47 -11.02
N LEU A 106 5.13 -2.01 -10.62
CA LEU A 106 5.04 -2.91 -9.46
C LEU A 106 5.90 -4.16 -9.66
N LYS A 107 5.85 -4.75 -10.86
CA LYS A 107 6.73 -5.87 -11.21
C LYS A 107 8.20 -5.48 -11.11
N GLN A 108 8.58 -4.27 -11.57
CA GLN A 108 9.94 -3.76 -11.47
C GLN A 108 10.37 -3.61 -10.01
N VAL A 109 9.48 -3.14 -9.11
CA VAL A 109 9.73 -3.14 -7.66
C VAL A 109 10.12 -4.54 -7.16
N GLY A 110 9.40 -5.56 -7.57
CA GLY A 110 9.69 -6.96 -7.21
C GLY A 110 11.00 -7.48 -7.81
N ASP A 111 11.29 -7.14 -9.07
CA ASP A 111 12.53 -7.51 -9.74
C ASP A 111 13.74 -6.88 -9.01
N THR A 112 13.66 -5.60 -8.68
CA THR A 112 14.67 -4.88 -7.89
C THR A 112 14.85 -5.51 -6.50
N ALA A 113 13.76 -5.81 -5.80
CA ALA A 113 13.82 -6.45 -4.49
C ALA A 113 14.53 -7.82 -4.56
N ARG A 114 14.20 -8.66 -5.56
CA ARG A 114 14.85 -9.97 -5.77
C ARG A 114 16.32 -9.83 -6.13
N GLU A 115 16.68 -8.92 -7.02
CA GLU A 115 18.07 -8.67 -7.42
C GLU A 115 18.97 -8.36 -6.22
N TYR A 116 18.47 -7.55 -5.29
CA TYR A 116 19.25 -7.10 -4.13
C TYR A 116 18.97 -7.88 -2.83
N GLY A 117 18.13 -8.92 -2.89
CA GLY A 117 17.80 -9.74 -1.72
C GLY A 117 17.02 -8.99 -0.64
N ILE A 118 16.20 -8.01 -1.02
CA ILE A 118 15.34 -7.25 -0.11
C ILE A 118 14.02 -8.02 0.07
N SER A 119 13.75 -8.48 1.29
CA SER A 119 12.44 -9.03 1.62
C SER A 119 11.40 -7.91 1.73
N MET A 120 10.16 -8.19 1.36
CA MET A 120 9.09 -7.21 1.41
C MET A 120 7.86 -7.75 2.12
N GLY A 121 7.08 -6.86 2.71
CA GLY A 121 5.80 -7.19 3.32
C GLY A 121 4.89 -5.97 3.34
N SER A 122 3.67 -6.14 3.84
CA SER A 122 2.71 -5.04 3.97
C SER A 122 2.16 -4.93 5.38
N HIS A 123 1.58 -3.78 5.68
CA HIS A 123 0.93 -3.50 6.94
C HIS A 123 -0.25 -2.57 6.70
N PRO A 124 -1.48 -3.06 6.83
CA PRO A 124 -2.67 -2.24 6.74
C PRO A 124 -2.64 -1.11 7.77
N ASP A 125 -3.40 -0.06 7.50
CA ASP A 125 -3.61 1.01 8.46
C ASP A 125 -4.21 0.47 9.77
N GLN A 126 -3.90 1.12 10.89
CA GLN A 126 -4.34 0.73 12.24
C GLN A 126 -5.87 0.69 12.42
N PHE A 127 -6.62 1.28 11.50
CA PHE A 127 -8.08 1.25 11.51
C PHE A 127 -8.67 -0.03 10.89
N ASN A 128 -7.82 -0.86 10.28
CA ASN A 128 -8.20 -2.15 9.73
C ASN A 128 -8.13 -3.23 10.81
N VAL A 129 -9.27 -3.53 11.43
CA VAL A 129 -9.39 -4.44 12.58
C VAL A 129 -10.34 -5.58 12.25
N LEU A 130 -9.80 -6.80 12.07
CA LEU A 130 -10.62 -8.00 11.80
C LEU A 130 -11.46 -8.43 13.01
N ALA A 131 -10.96 -8.22 14.23
CA ALA A 131 -11.66 -8.57 15.46
C ALA A 131 -12.72 -7.55 15.90
N SER A 132 -13.19 -6.68 14.99
CA SER A 132 -14.24 -5.72 15.29
C SER A 132 -15.60 -6.41 15.40
N THR A 133 -16.42 -6.02 16.40
CA THR A 133 -17.83 -6.43 16.49
C THR A 133 -18.75 -5.71 15.50
N ASN A 134 -18.23 -4.71 14.78
CA ASN A 134 -18.96 -4.02 13.73
C ASN A 134 -18.75 -4.70 12.37
N PRO A 135 -19.78 -5.35 11.79
CA PRO A 135 -19.65 -6.08 10.52
C PRO A 135 -19.17 -5.19 9.36
N ASP A 136 -19.55 -3.91 9.34
CA ASP A 136 -19.10 -2.98 8.30
C ASP A 136 -17.61 -2.66 8.42
N ALA A 137 -17.07 -2.59 9.63
CA ALA A 137 -15.65 -2.43 9.85
C ALA A 137 -14.87 -3.67 9.38
N VAL A 138 -15.35 -4.86 9.70
CA VAL A 138 -14.77 -6.13 9.24
C VAL A 138 -14.79 -6.21 7.72
N ARG A 139 -15.92 -5.90 7.07
CA ARG A 139 -16.04 -5.93 5.61
C ARG A 139 -15.02 -4.99 4.95
N ARG A 140 -14.91 -3.74 5.42
CA ARG A 140 -13.91 -2.77 4.91
C ARG A 140 -12.48 -3.27 5.12
N THR A 141 -12.19 -3.87 6.28
CA THR A 141 -10.89 -4.45 6.57
C THR A 141 -10.56 -5.58 5.59
N ILE A 142 -11.51 -6.47 5.30
CA ILE A 142 -11.32 -7.54 4.31
C ILE A 142 -11.04 -6.94 2.91
N GLY A 143 -11.76 -5.90 2.51
CA GLY A 143 -11.51 -5.19 1.24
C GLY A 143 -10.09 -4.63 1.17
N GLU A 144 -9.62 -3.99 2.23
CA GLU A 144 -8.26 -3.46 2.33
C GLU A 144 -7.20 -4.56 2.27
N LEU A 145 -7.38 -5.65 3.02
CA LEU A 145 -6.46 -6.79 3.01
C LEU A 145 -6.38 -7.46 1.63
N ASN A 146 -7.52 -7.63 0.95
CA ASN A 146 -7.57 -8.18 -0.40
C ASN A 146 -6.83 -7.27 -1.40
N MET A 147 -7.00 -5.96 -1.29
CA MET A 147 -6.27 -5.01 -2.13
C MET A 147 -4.76 -5.10 -1.89
N GLN A 148 -4.32 -5.14 -0.64
CA GLN A 148 -2.90 -5.29 -0.32
C GLN A 148 -2.34 -6.63 -0.80
N ALA A 149 -3.08 -7.74 -0.66
CA ALA A 149 -2.69 -9.03 -1.22
C ALA A 149 -2.51 -8.95 -2.74
N SER A 150 -3.45 -8.32 -3.45
CA SER A 150 -3.35 -8.11 -4.90
C SER A 150 -2.11 -7.28 -5.28
N VAL A 151 -1.73 -6.29 -4.48
CA VAL A 151 -0.49 -5.52 -4.70
C VAL A 151 0.74 -6.40 -4.52
N LEU A 152 0.78 -7.25 -3.47
CA LEU A 152 1.90 -8.19 -3.26
C LEU A 152 2.02 -9.18 -4.43
N ASP A 153 0.88 -9.65 -4.96
CA ASP A 153 0.83 -10.54 -6.14
C ASP A 153 1.33 -9.82 -7.41
N MET A 154 0.93 -8.56 -7.64
CA MET A 154 1.41 -7.75 -8.77
C MET A 154 2.92 -7.46 -8.69
N ILE A 155 3.48 -7.29 -7.50
CA ILE A 155 4.93 -7.19 -7.26
C ILE A 155 5.62 -8.54 -7.53
N GLY A 156 4.88 -9.65 -7.50
CA GLY A 156 5.40 -11.00 -7.68
C GLY A 156 6.14 -11.53 -6.44
N LEU A 157 5.65 -11.17 -5.25
CA LEU A 157 6.19 -11.70 -4.00
C LEU A 157 5.68 -13.14 -3.76
N PRO A 158 6.46 -13.97 -3.04
CA PRO A 158 6.03 -15.32 -2.72
C PRO A 158 4.84 -15.31 -1.75
N GLN A 159 3.93 -16.27 -1.92
CA GLN A 159 2.77 -16.44 -1.03
C GLN A 159 3.14 -17.32 0.18
N ASP A 160 4.13 -16.88 0.94
CA ASP A 160 4.63 -17.59 2.13
C ASP A 160 5.08 -16.61 3.23
N HIS A 161 5.68 -17.13 4.29
CA HIS A 161 6.13 -16.37 5.45
C HIS A 161 7.25 -15.33 5.15
N THR A 162 7.83 -15.32 3.96
CA THR A 162 8.86 -14.35 3.57
C THR A 162 8.30 -13.04 3.06
N ALA A 163 6.98 -13.01 2.73
CA ALA A 163 6.26 -11.81 2.34
C ALA A 163 5.05 -11.58 3.28
N PRO A 164 5.28 -11.24 4.56
CA PRO A 164 4.21 -11.15 5.55
C PRO A 164 3.31 -9.95 5.31
N MET A 165 2.00 -10.16 5.52
CA MET A 165 1.04 -9.09 5.70
C MET A 165 0.63 -9.05 7.18
N ASN A 166 1.05 -8.01 7.89
CA ASN A 166 0.73 -7.85 9.31
C ASN A 166 -0.68 -7.25 9.47
N ILE A 167 -1.44 -7.73 10.43
CA ILE A 167 -2.78 -7.22 10.72
C ILE A 167 -2.85 -6.70 12.16
N HIS A 168 -3.72 -5.71 12.39
CA HIS A 168 -4.05 -5.24 13.72
C HIS A 168 -5.16 -6.10 14.32
N ILE A 169 -4.88 -6.72 15.47
CA ILE A 169 -5.86 -7.47 16.28
C ILE A 169 -6.25 -6.61 17.48
N ASN A 170 -6.72 -5.42 17.26
CA ASN A 170 -7.06 -4.52 18.36
C ASN A 170 -8.56 -4.53 18.61
N TYR A 171 -9.00 -5.29 19.60
CA TYR A 171 -10.35 -5.25 20.11
C TYR A 171 -10.33 -4.82 21.58
N THR A 172 -10.88 -3.64 21.85
CA THR A 172 -11.15 -3.17 23.20
C THR A 172 -12.65 -3.39 23.43
N PRO A 173 -13.14 -4.17 24.40
CA PRO A 173 -12.69 -4.07 25.79
C PRO A 173 -11.99 -5.31 26.36
N LYS A 174 -11.91 -6.44 25.67
CA LYS A 174 -11.34 -7.65 26.26
C LYS A 174 -10.40 -8.35 25.27
N MET A 175 -9.12 -8.36 25.58
CA MET A 175 -8.07 -8.94 24.72
C MET A 175 -8.27 -10.45 24.52
N ASP A 176 -8.81 -11.16 25.51
CA ASP A 176 -9.05 -12.59 25.42
C ASP A 176 -10.12 -12.94 24.36
N GLU A 177 -11.15 -12.08 24.20
CA GLU A 177 -12.19 -12.26 23.19
C GLU A 177 -11.68 -12.00 21.77
N THR A 178 -10.62 -11.23 21.60
CA THR A 178 -10.02 -10.91 20.29
C THR A 178 -9.47 -12.15 19.60
N PHE A 179 -8.84 -13.04 20.36
CA PHE A 179 -8.24 -14.27 19.82
C PHE A 179 -9.27 -15.33 19.46
N GLU A 180 -10.50 -15.23 19.95
CA GLU A 180 -11.61 -16.13 19.58
C GLU A 180 -12.32 -15.70 18.28
N ILE A 181 -12.14 -14.44 17.85
CA ILE A 181 -12.82 -13.87 16.68
C ILE A 181 -11.96 -13.98 15.40
N VAL A 182 -10.64 -14.00 15.53
CA VAL A 182 -9.66 -14.08 14.44
C VAL A 182 -9.15 -15.50 14.25
#